data_4a8cba86c37cb11ecd38445d85622944
#
_entry.id   4a8cba86c37cb11ecd38445d85622944
#
_cell.length_a   1.000
_cell.length_b   1.000
_cell.length_c   1.000
_cell.angle_alpha   90.00
_cell.angle_beta   90.00
_cell.angle_gamma   90.00
#
_symmetry.space_group_name_H-M   'P 1'
#
loop_
_entity.id
_entity.type
_entity.pdbx_description
1 polymer ?
#
loop_
_entity_poly.entity_id
_entity_poly.type
_entity_poly.pdbx_seq_one_letter_code
_entity_poly.pdbx_strand_id
1 'polypeptide(L)'
;MLSKNRVINKNFYDEYAYFDSVLAEHFGVEENGVDEYIKRMKHAVIDVRDVLPEWDSTIARLEKMKARYLGLNTFEDSFDDYQGKDEDVVWMLIFYEKMDQDADPLAKYSKLKFTYKKRKKSLMQRLKELFG
;
A
#
# COMPACT_ATOMS: atom_id res chain seq x y z
N MET A 1 -32.18 -14.79 4.92
CA MET A 1 -31.32 -14.63 3.75
C MET A 1 -30.50 -13.36 3.91
N LEU A 2 -29.19 -13.47 3.77
CA LEU A 2 -28.30 -12.31 3.86
C LEU A 2 -28.47 -11.43 2.61
N SER A 3 -28.43 -10.10 2.78
CA SER A 3 -28.48 -9.18 1.66
C SER A 3 -27.19 -9.31 0.83
N LYS A 4 -27.29 -8.97 -0.46
CA LYS A 4 -26.15 -8.97 -1.37
C LYS A 4 -25.05 -8.03 -0.86
N ASN A 5 -25.46 -6.84 -0.37
CA ASN A 5 -24.51 -5.87 0.17
C ASN A 5 -23.78 -6.40 1.41
N ARG A 6 -24.50 -7.11 2.29
CA ARG A 6 -23.88 -7.70 3.48
C ARG A 6 -22.79 -8.70 3.12
N VAL A 7 -23.04 -9.57 2.15
CA VAL A 7 -22.05 -10.57 1.70
C VAL A 7 -20.79 -9.89 1.14
N ILE A 8 -20.99 -8.92 0.25
CA ILE A 8 -19.88 -8.18 -0.37
C ILE A 8 -19.09 -7.41 0.68
N ASN A 9 -19.78 -6.68 1.57
CA ASN A 9 -19.13 -5.88 2.59
C ASN A 9 -18.40 -6.74 3.62
N LYS A 10 -18.96 -7.89 3.98
CA LYS A 10 -18.32 -8.81 4.90
C LYS A 10 -17.06 -9.42 4.31
N ASN A 11 -17.11 -9.79 3.03
CA ASN A 11 -15.92 -10.28 2.32
C ASN A 11 -14.81 -9.22 2.28
N PHE A 12 -15.18 -7.98 1.99
CA PHE A 12 -14.23 -6.87 2.05
C PHE A 12 -13.68 -6.67 3.46
N TYR A 13 -14.54 -6.64 4.46
CA TYR A 13 -14.16 -6.39 5.85
C TYR A 13 -13.14 -7.45 6.32
N ASP A 14 -13.43 -8.72 6.07
CA ASP A 14 -12.57 -9.81 6.49
C ASP A 14 -11.22 -9.77 5.73
N GLU A 15 -11.26 -9.50 4.43
CA GLU A 15 -10.04 -9.41 3.60
C GLU A 15 -9.18 -8.21 3.99
N TYR A 16 -9.80 -7.06 4.27
CA TYR A 16 -9.06 -5.89 4.71
C TYR A 16 -8.35 -6.14 6.04
N ALA A 17 -9.03 -6.76 7.00
CA ALA A 17 -8.44 -7.10 8.29
C ALA A 17 -7.23 -8.01 8.11
N TYR A 18 -7.33 -8.99 7.21
CA TYR A 18 -6.21 -9.87 6.87
C TYR A 18 -5.09 -9.12 6.16
N PHE A 19 -5.44 -8.30 5.17
CA PHE A 19 -4.49 -7.45 4.43
C PHE A 19 -3.70 -6.54 5.38
N ASP A 20 -4.39 -5.89 6.31
CA ASP A 20 -3.75 -5.04 7.32
C ASP A 20 -2.76 -5.84 8.18
N SER A 21 -3.13 -7.06 8.57
CA SER A 21 -2.26 -7.93 9.38
C SER A 21 -1.04 -8.39 8.58
N VAL A 22 -1.20 -8.70 7.30
CA VAL A 22 -0.08 -9.07 6.41
C VAL A 22 0.92 -7.92 6.29
N LEU A 23 0.42 -6.70 6.09
CA LEU A 23 1.29 -5.52 6.02
C LEU A 23 1.96 -5.25 7.35
N ALA A 24 1.25 -5.39 8.47
CA ALA A 24 1.82 -5.20 9.81
C ALA A 24 2.97 -6.20 10.03
N GLU A 25 2.77 -7.45 9.70
CA GLU A 25 3.81 -8.48 9.80
C GLU A 25 5.01 -8.14 8.91
N HIS A 26 4.76 -7.71 7.69
CA HIS A 26 5.81 -7.31 6.74
C HIS A 26 6.71 -6.21 7.30
N PHE A 27 6.14 -5.24 8.00
CA PHE A 27 6.90 -4.13 8.60
C PHE A 27 7.37 -4.42 10.03
N GLY A 28 6.98 -5.54 10.62
CA GLY A 28 7.31 -5.87 12.00
C GLY A 28 6.60 -4.99 13.03
N VAL A 29 5.41 -4.48 12.70
CA VAL A 29 4.56 -3.73 13.63
C VAL A 29 3.40 -4.61 14.09
N GLU A 30 2.82 -4.29 15.26
CA GLU A 30 1.78 -5.13 15.87
C GLU A 30 0.44 -5.03 15.14
N GLU A 31 0.09 -3.82 14.66
CA GLU A 31 -1.18 -3.54 14.02
C GLU A 31 -1.05 -2.34 13.08
N ASN A 32 -2.15 -2.01 12.36
CA ASN A 32 -2.22 -0.84 11.48
C ASN A 32 -1.19 -0.88 10.34
N GLY A 33 -1.08 -2.05 9.68
CA GLY A 33 -0.17 -2.24 8.57
C GLY A 33 -0.47 -1.35 7.37
N VAL A 34 -1.75 -1.10 7.08
CA VAL A 34 -2.15 -0.18 6.00
C VAL A 34 -1.67 1.24 6.29
N ASP A 35 -1.87 1.72 7.53
CA ASP A 35 -1.39 3.04 7.95
C ASP A 35 0.13 3.16 7.82
N GLU A 36 0.84 2.10 8.20
CA GLU A 36 2.31 2.08 8.08
C GLU A 36 2.76 2.15 6.63
N TYR A 37 2.07 1.45 5.73
CA TYR A 37 2.38 1.49 4.30
C TYR A 37 2.16 2.90 3.73
N ILE A 38 1.00 3.51 4.03
CA ILE A 38 0.68 4.88 3.61
C ILE A 38 1.73 5.86 4.14
N LYS A 39 2.06 5.75 5.42
CA LYS A 39 3.05 6.62 6.07
C LYS A 39 4.40 6.54 5.36
N ARG A 40 4.88 5.35 5.06
CA ARG A 40 6.16 5.16 4.36
C ARG A 40 6.14 5.73 2.97
N MET A 41 5.02 5.59 2.23
CA MET A 41 4.88 6.21 0.92
C MET A 41 4.90 7.74 1.00
N LYS A 42 4.15 8.31 1.95
CA LYS A 42 4.08 9.78 2.11
C LYS A 42 5.40 10.39 2.57
N HIS A 43 6.22 9.63 3.29
CA HIS A 43 7.50 10.11 3.82
C HIS A 43 8.68 9.75 2.90
N ALA A 44 8.42 9.30 1.68
CA ALA A 44 9.47 9.01 0.72
C ALA A 44 10.26 10.28 0.40
N VAL A 45 11.58 10.20 0.53
CA VAL A 45 12.47 11.37 0.37
C VAL A 45 12.79 11.68 -1.10
N ILE A 46 12.57 10.70 -2.00
CA ILE A 46 12.79 10.85 -3.44
C ILE A 46 11.43 10.83 -4.12
N ASP A 47 11.16 11.85 -4.97
CA ASP A 47 9.94 11.86 -5.78
C ASP A 47 10.10 10.87 -6.94
N VAL A 48 9.23 9.85 -6.95
CA VAL A 48 9.26 8.78 -7.94
C VAL A 48 7.99 8.74 -8.80
N ARG A 49 7.14 9.78 -8.75
CA ARG A 49 5.86 9.80 -9.45
C ARG A 49 6.00 9.64 -10.95
N ASP A 50 7.08 10.16 -11.53
CA ASP A 50 7.33 10.06 -12.97
C ASP A 50 7.68 8.64 -13.42
N VAL A 51 8.34 7.86 -12.57
CA VAL A 51 8.75 6.47 -12.87
C VAL A 51 7.84 5.43 -12.25
N LEU A 52 7.07 5.80 -11.24
CA LEU A 52 6.07 4.95 -10.59
C LEU A 52 4.71 5.68 -10.63
N PRO A 53 4.02 5.65 -11.78
CA PRO A 53 2.76 6.39 -11.93
C PRO A 53 1.65 5.90 -11.01
N GLU A 54 1.74 4.67 -10.50
CA GLU A 54 0.78 4.11 -9.55
C GLU A 54 0.95 4.64 -8.11
N TRP A 55 1.94 5.49 -7.83
CA TRP A 55 2.28 5.95 -6.48
C TRP A 55 1.09 6.62 -5.78
N ASP A 56 0.59 7.71 -6.38
CA ASP A 56 -0.51 8.47 -5.78
C ASP A 56 -1.83 7.70 -5.80
N SER A 57 -2.10 6.92 -6.85
CA SER A 57 -3.31 6.12 -6.94
C SER A 57 -3.33 4.99 -5.90
N THR A 58 -2.16 4.44 -5.57
CA THR A 58 -2.05 3.43 -4.51
C THR A 58 -2.36 4.03 -3.15
N ILE A 59 -1.79 5.21 -2.83
CA ILE A 59 -2.09 5.92 -1.58
C ILE A 59 -3.61 6.18 -1.49
N ALA A 60 -4.19 6.71 -2.55
CA ALA A 60 -5.62 7.01 -2.59
C ALA A 60 -6.49 5.75 -2.39
N ARG A 61 -6.11 4.63 -3.00
CA ARG A 61 -6.82 3.37 -2.84
C ARG A 61 -6.74 2.86 -1.40
N LEU A 62 -5.55 2.89 -0.81
CA LEU A 62 -5.35 2.45 0.57
C LEU A 62 -6.16 3.30 1.55
N GLU A 63 -6.16 4.62 1.37
CA GLU A 63 -6.93 5.54 2.22
C GLU A 63 -8.44 5.31 2.07
N LYS A 64 -8.90 5.08 0.84
CA LYS A 64 -10.32 4.81 0.55
C LYS A 64 -10.78 3.50 1.20
N MET A 65 -9.98 2.44 1.09
CA MET A 65 -10.29 1.16 1.72
C MET A 65 -10.32 1.26 3.23
N LYS A 66 -9.38 1.99 3.81
CA LYS A 66 -9.37 2.25 5.26
C LYS A 66 -10.63 2.96 5.70
N ALA A 67 -11.04 4.01 4.99
CA ALA A 67 -12.27 4.75 5.30
C ALA A 67 -13.51 3.85 5.23
N ARG A 68 -13.58 2.99 4.20
CA ARG A 68 -14.66 2.01 4.06
C ARG A 68 -14.70 1.02 5.22
N TYR A 69 -13.54 0.49 5.60
CA TYR A 69 -13.42 -0.45 6.73
C TYR A 69 -13.91 0.19 8.04
N LEU A 70 -13.45 1.41 8.33
CA LEU A 70 -13.84 2.13 9.54
C LEU A 70 -15.34 2.44 9.52
N GLY A 71 -15.90 2.80 8.37
CA GLY A 71 -17.34 3.05 8.21
C GLY A 71 -18.17 1.81 8.48
N LEU A 72 -17.74 0.65 8.00
CA LEU A 72 -18.41 -0.62 8.25
C LEU A 72 -18.36 -1.03 9.72
N ASN A 73 -17.31 -0.65 10.42
CA ASN A 73 -17.10 -1.00 11.83
C ASN A 73 -17.90 -0.11 12.80
N THR A 74 -18.58 0.93 12.30
CA THR A 74 -19.28 1.91 13.14
C THR A 74 -20.64 1.40 13.63
N PHE A 75 -21.42 0.73 12.76
CA PHE A 75 -22.76 0.25 13.07
C PHE A 75 -22.94 -1.19 12.56
N GLU A 76 -23.71 -1.98 13.31
CA GLU A 76 -24.05 -3.35 12.90
C GLU A 76 -24.75 -3.39 11.53
N ASP A 77 -25.67 -2.44 11.28
CA ASP A 77 -26.45 -2.36 10.05
C ASP A 77 -25.66 -1.81 8.86
N SER A 78 -24.48 -1.25 9.08
CA SER A 78 -23.66 -0.68 8.00
C SER A 78 -23.26 -1.72 6.95
N PHE A 79 -23.18 -3.00 7.33
CA PHE A 79 -22.91 -4.09 6.38
C PHE A 79 -24.04 -4.26 5.36
N ASP A 80 -25.28 -3.93 5.71
CA ASP A 80 -26.41 -4.00 4.78
C ASP A 80 -26.58 -2.72 3.97
N ASP A 81 -26.31 -1.58 4.57
CA ASP A 81 -26.60 -0.27 4.01
C ASP A 81 -25.50 0.24 3.07
N TYR A 82 -24.26 -0.14 3.30
CA TYR A 82 -23.16 0.33 2.48
C TYR A 82 -23.15 -0.40 1.14
N GLN A 83 -23.10 0.37 0.05
CA GLN A 83 -23.01 -0.22 -1.30
C GLN A 83 -21.59 -0.69 -1.58
N GLY A 84 -21.33 -1.97 -1.29
CA GLY A 84 -20.01 -2.56 -1.47
C GLY A 84 -19.74 -2.99 -2.91
N LYS A 85 -18.47 -3.06 -3.25
CA LYS A 85 -17.98 -3.58 -4.53
C LYS A 85 -16.84 -4.56 -4.27
N ASP A 86 -16.73 -5.56 -5.11
CA ASP A 86 -15.67 -6.57 -5.03
C ASP A 86 -14.32 -6.06 -5.52
N GLU A 87 -14.28 -4.90 -6.16
CA GLU A 87 -13.06 -4.32 -6.72
C GLU A 87 -11.93 -4.19 -5.70
N ASP A 88 -12.26 -3.82 -4.47
CA ASP A 88 -11.25 -3.65 -3.41
C ASP A 88 -10.64 -4.99 -3.00
N VAL A 89 -11.45 -6.04 -2.95
CA VAL A 89 -10.95 -7.40 -2.64
C VAL A 89 -9.99 -7.86 -3.74
N VAL A 90 -10.38 -7.69 -5.00
CA VAL A 90 -9.54 -8.04 -6.15
C VAL A 90 -8.23 -7.24 -6.11
N TRP A 91 -8.31 -5.94 -5.78
CA TRP A 91 -7.12 -5.09 -5.69
C TRP A 91 -6.15 -5.60 -4.62
N MET A 92 -6.67 -6.00 -3.45
CA MET A 92 -5.84 -6.55 -2.38
C MET A 92 -5.17 -7.86 -2.78
N LEU A 93 -5.89 -8.76 -3.49
CA LEU A 93 -5.33 -10.01 -3.98
C LEU A 93 -4.19 -9.77 -4.97
N ILE A 94 -4.37 -8.82 -5.88
CA ILE A 94 -3.32 -8.42 -6.83
C ILE A 94 -2.13 -7.81 -6.07
N PHE A 95 -2.39 -7.04 -5.03
CA PHE A 95 -1.34 -6.41 -4.22
C PHE A 95 -0.47 -7.47 -3.52
N TYR A 96 -1.05 -8.58 -3.03
CA TYR A 96 -0.28 -9.69 -2.47
C TYR A 96 0.70 -10.26 -3.50
N GLU A 97 0.25 -10.46 -4.74
CA GLU A 97 1.13 -10.94 -5.81
C GLU A 97 2.29 -9.97 -6.06
N LYS A 98 2.00 -8.67 -6.07
CA LYS A 98 3.04 -7.65 -6.24
C LYS A 98 4.06 -7.71 -5.11
N MET A 99 3.61 -7.89 -3.87
CA MET A 99 4.51 -8.03 -2.72
C MET A 99 5.39 -9.26 -2.86
N ASP A 100 4.82 -10.40 -3.27
CA ASP A 100 5.56 -11.64 -3.47
C ASP A 100 6.64 -11.50 -4.54
N GLN A 101 6.41 -10.64 -5.53
CA GLN A 101 7.34 -10.40 -6.64
C GLN A 101 8.26 -9.20 -6.41
N ASP A 102 8.22 -8.58 -5.22
CA ASP A 102 8.89 -7.32 -4.92
C ASP A 102 8.55 -6.23 -5.94
N ALA A 103 7.29 -6.18 -6.36
CA ALA A 103 6.78 -5.28 -7.39
C ALA A 103 5.73 -4.29 -6.84
N ASP A 104 5.49 -4.27 -5.54
CA ASP A 104 4.65 -3.26 -4.90
C ASP A 104 5.40 -1.91 -4.84
N PRO A 105 4.68 -0.78 -4.70
CA PRO A 105 5.31 0.55 -4.77
C PRO A 105 6.50 0.77 -3.85
N LEU A 106 6.42 0.35 -2.58
CA LEU A 106 7.54 0.53 -1.65
C LEU A 106 8.74 -0.35 -2.01
N ALA A 107 8.53 -1.56 -2.51
CA ALA A 107 9.61 -2.42 -2.97
C ALA A 107 10.32 -1.81 -4.18
N LYS A 108 9.55 -1.29 -5.14
CA LYS A 108 10.11 -0.56 -6.29
C LYS A 108 10.86 0.69 -5.86
N TYR A 109 10.30 1.44 -4.91
CA TYR A 109 10.94 2.63 -4.35
C TYR A 109 12.29 2.29 -3.72
N SER A 110 12.36 1.21 -2.95
CA SER A 110 13.61 0.77 -2.32
C SER A 110 14.70 0.47 -3.35
N LYS A 111 14.34 -0.16 -4.46
CA LYS A 111 15.27 -0.46 -5.55
C LYS A 111 15.77 0.82 -6.22
N LEU A 112 14.86 1.77 -6.51
CA LEU A 112 15.21 3.06 -7.11
C LEU A 112 16.10 3.89 -6.19
N LYS A 113 15.77 3.93 -4.90
CA LYS A 113 16.56 4.64 -3.88
C LYS A 113 17.99 4.09 -3.80
N PHE A 114 18.14 2.77 -3.83
CA PHE A 114 19.46 2.13 -3.83
C PHE A 114 20.26 2.51 -5.06
N THR A 115 19.66 2.45 -6.24
CA THR A 115 20.30 2.81 -7.51
C THR A 115 20.71 4.28 -7.52
N TYR A 116 19.85 5.17 -7.04
CA TYR A 116 20.15 6.61 -6.95
C TYR A 116 21.35 6.87 -6.05
N LYS A 117 21.39 6.27 -4.86
CA LYS A 117 22.51 6.42 -3.93
C LYS A 117 23.83 5.90 -4.53
N LYS A 118 23.78 4.77 -5.24
CA LYS A 118 24.93 4.19 -5.89
C LYS A 118 25.47 5.10 -6.99
N ARG A 119 24.61 5.71 -7.82
CA ARG A 119 25.00 6.65 -8.87
C ARG A 119 25.64 7.91 -8.29
N LYS A 120 25.05 8.47 -7.23
CA LYS A 120 25.58 9.66 -6.56
C LYS A 120 26.97 9.40 -5.99
N LYS A 121 27.17 8.25 -5.36
CA LYS A 121 28.47 7.85 -4.82
C LYS A 121 29.52 7.72 -5.93
N SER A 122 29.17 7.11 -7.06
CA SER A 122 30.06 6.96 -8.23
C SER A 122 30.47 8.31 -8.82
N LEU A 123 29.52 9.25 -8.91
CA LEU A 123 29.79 10.60 -9.40
C LEU A 123 30.75 11.35 -8.49
N MET A 124 30.58 11.29 -7.19
CA MET A 124 31.44 11.90 -6.21
C MET A 124 32.84 11.30 -6.24
N GLN A 125 32.93 9.99 -6.43
CA GLN A 125 34.23 9.31 -6.57
C GLN A 125 34.99 9.77 -7.80
N ARG A 126 34.29 9.93 -8.93
CA ARG A 126 34.88 10.47 -10.18
C ARG A 126 35.38 11.90 -10.01
N LEU A 127 34.61 12.73 -9.31
CA LEU A 127 35.02 14.11 -9.00
C LEU A 127 36.29 14.15 -8.16
N LYS A 128 36.40 13.26 -7.16
CA LYS A 128 37.60 13.15 -6.34
C LYS A 128 38.83 12.75 -7.16
N GLU A 129 38.67 11.84 -8.11
CA GLU A 129 39.73 11.41 -8.99
C GLU A 129 40.22 12.55 -9.90
N LEU A 130 39.30 13.43 -10.34
CA LEU A 130 39.63 14.58 -11.18
C LEU A 130 40.34 15.70 -10.42
N PHE A 131 40.00 15.91 -9.16
CA PHE A 131 40.53 17.02 -8.36
C PHE A 131 41.55 16.61 -7.29
N GLY A 132 41.72 15.31 -7.15
CA GLY A 132 42.65 14.75 -6.18
C GLY A 132 44.01 14.56 -6.75
#